data_2285efdb51fb0125f343165093bb1338
#
_entry.id   2285efdb51fb0125f343165093bb1338
#
_cell.length_a   1.000
_cell.length_b   1.000
_cell.length_c   1.000
_cell.angle_alpha   90.00
_cell.angle_beta   90.00
_cell.angle_gamma   90.00
#
_symmetry.space_group_name_H-M   'P 1'
#
loop_
_entity.id
_entity.type
_entity.pdbx_description
1 polymer ?
#
loop_
_entity_poly.entity_id
_entity_poly.type
_entity_poly.pdbx_seq_one_letter_code
_entity_poly.pdbx_strand_id
1 'polypeptide(L)'
;DERHVSGIGVDIDPDNLIASVSKGLDVIQEDINDGLHCFSTNGFDVVVLAHALQELTHPHIALERMVDIGDEAIVSFPNFGHWLCRVHLGLKGSMPMSRAMPRHWYDTPNIHFCTVKDFESLCSELDIDIIERATIAGPAQRLLGRWLPNFFASSAIYRIRRAGA
;
A
#
# COMPACT_ATOMS: atom_id res chain seq x y z
N ASP A 1 -15.74 17.79 -12.18
CA ASP A 1 -16.12 18.32 -10.86
C ASP A 1 -14.91 18.13 -9.95
N GLU A 2 -14.19 19.21 -9.70
CA GLU A 2 -13.16 19.23 -8.67
C GLU A 2 -13.87 19.14 -7.32
N ARG A 3 -13.77 17.99 -6.69
CA ARG A 3 -14.20 17.83 -5.31
C ARG A 3 -13.24 18.64 -4.45
N HIS A 4 -13.75 19.61 -3.71
CA HIS A 4 -12.96 20.37 -2.73
C HIS A 4 -12.59 19.44 -1.58
N VAL A 5 -11.46 18.76 -1.72
CA VAL A 5 -10.85 17.91 -0.70
C VAL A 5 -9.62 18.64 -0.17
N SER A 6 -9.56 18.88 1.13
CA SER A 6 -8.34 19.32 1.80
C SER A 6 -7.52 18.08 2.17
N GLY A 7 -6.21 18.13 2.00
CA GLY A 7 -5.33 17.02 2.32
C GLY A 7 -3.91 17.48 2.55
N ILE A 8 -3.15 16.69 3.32
CA ILE A 8 -1.73 16.91 3.61
C ILE A 8 -0.95 15.71 3.07
N GLY A 9 0.05 15.96 2.23
CA GLY A 9 1.01 14.96 1.79
C GLY A 9 2.14 14.80 2.79
N VAL A 10 2.64 13.57 2.91
CA VAL A 10 3.82 13.25 3.73
C VAL A 10 4.86 12.60 2.83
N ASP A 11 6.07 13.09 2.85
CA ASP A 11 7.20 12.50 2.14
C ASP A 11 8.49 12.77 2.92
N ILE A 12 9.45 11.87 2.86
CA ILE A 12 10.76 12.05 3.47
C ILE A 12 11.73 12.78 2.52
N ASP A 13 11.50 12.65 1.20
CA ASP A 13 12.38 13.19 0.17
C ASP A 13 12.12 14.69 -0.07
N PRO A 14 13.11 15.57 0.19
CA PRO A 14 12.96 17.01 -0.02
C PRO A 14 12.65 17.37 -1.48
N ASP A 15 13.13 16.61 -2.47
CA ASP A 15 12.87 16.91 -3.88
C ASP A 15 11.39 16.69 -4.23
N ASN A 16 10.77 15.64 -3.67
CA ASN A 16 9.33 15.37 -3.79
C ASN A 16 8.50 16.47 -3.11
N LEU A 17 8.95 16.94 -1.95
CA LEU A 17 8.28 18.03 -1.23
C LEU A 17 8.31 19.34 -2.03
N ILE A 18 9.48 19.72 -2.58
CA ILE A 18 9.61 20.90 -3.44
C ILE A 18 8.70 20.80 -4.65
N ALA A 19 8.67 19.62 -5.31
CA ALA A 19 7.79 19.38 -6.45
C ALA A 19 6.31 19.48 -6.10
N SER A 20 5.91 19.05 -4.90
CA SER A 20 4.55 19.11 -4.40
C SER A 20 4.12 20.54 -4.04
N VAL A 21 4.97 21.27 -3.33
CA VAL A 21 4.73 22.69 -3.00
C VAL A 21 4.62 23.55 -4.28
N SER A 22 5.44 23.27 -5.30
CA SER A 22 5.37 23.97 -6.57
C SER A 22 4.03 23.78 -7.31
N LYS A 23 3.28 22.72 -6.96
CA LYS A 23 1.93 22.45 -7.47
C LYS A 23 0.82 22.99 -6.56
N GLY A 24 1.18 23.68 -5.46
CA GLY A 24 0.25 24.23 -4.49
C GLY A 24 -0.36 23.21 -3.54
N LEU A 25 0.35 22.09 -3.30
CA LEU A 25 -0.09 21.06 -2.34
C LEU A 25 0.50 21.33 -0.97
N ASP A 26 -0.31 21.10 0.07
CA ASP A 26 0.15 21.11 1.46
C ASP A 26 0.92 19.81 1.74
N VAL A 27 2.17 19.93 2.16
CA VAL A 27 3.04 18.79 2.42
C VAL A 27 3.93 19.05 3.64
N ILE A 28 4.24 17.97 4.36
CA ILE A 28 5.19 18.00 5.46
C ILE A 28 6.28 16.96 5.23
N GLN A 29 7.47 17.25 5.74
CA GLN A 29 8.59 16.32 5.75
C GLN A 29 8.54 15.47 7.01
N GLU A 30 8.27 14.18 6.87
CA GLU A 30 8.27 13.23 7.97
C GLU A 30 8.57 11.82 7.46
N ASP A 31 9.25 11.01 8.25
CA ASP A 31 9.45 9.59 7.99
C ASP A 31 8.25 8.81 8.55
N ILE A 32 7.53 8.10 7.68
CA ILE A 32 6.40 7.25 8.07
C ILE A 32 6.85 6.15 9.06
N ASN A 33 8.12 5.72 9.00
CA ASN A 33 8.68 4.75 9.95
C ASN A 33 8.74 5.27 11.39
N ASP A 34 8.76 6.57 11.58
CA ASP A 34 8.74 7.21 12.90
C ASP A 34 7.33 7.24 13.53
N GLY A 35 6.30 6.76 12.82
CA GLY A 35 4.95 6.51 13.36
C GLY A 35 3.99 7.68 13.26
N LEU A 36 4.25 8.69 12.42
CA LEU A 36 3.32 9.80 12.14
C LEU A 36 2.81 10.50 13.41
N HIS A 37 3.71 10.76 14.38
CA HIS A 37 3.36 11.31 15.69
C HIS A 37 2.85 12.75 15.66
N CYS A 38 3.10 13.48 14.59
CA CYS A 38 2.61 14.84 14.38
C CYS A 38 1.08 14.91 14.18
N PHE A 39 0.44 13.78 13.85
CA PHE A 39 -1.00 13.73 13.61
C PHE A 39 -1.76 13.23 14.84
N SER A 40 -2.89 13.88 15.14
CA SER A 40 -3.82 13.45 16.19
C SER A 40 -4.67 12.27 15.74
N THR A 41 -5.13 11.48 16.70
CA THR A 41 -6.12 10.42 16.48
C THR A 41 -7.42 11.00 15.91
N ASN A 42 -8.02 10.31 14.93
CA ASN A 42 -9.23 10.74 14.22
C ASN A 42 -9.13 12.16 13.64
N GLY A 43 -7.94 12.50 13.14
CA GLY A 43 -7.68 13.81 12.53
C GLY A 43 -8.06 13.90 11.04
N PHE A 44 -8.35 12.77 10.41
CA PHE A 44 -8.65 12.68 8.97
C PHE A 44 -9.81 11.74 8.70
N ASP A 45 -10.60 12.04 7.67
CA ASP A 45 -11.62 11.11 7.16
C ASP A 45 -10.97 9.88 6.50
N VAL A 46 -9.89 10.10 5.74
CA VAL A 46 -9.19 9.02 5.01
C VAL A 46 -7.69 9.24 5.00
N VAL A 47 -6.94 8.18 5.30
CA VAL A 47 -5.47 8.13 5.17
C VAL A 47 -5.10 7.23 3.99
N VAL A 48 -4.21 7.69 3.10
CA VAL A 48 -3.84 6.93 1.89
C VAL A 48 -2.37 6.57 1.88
N LEU A 49 -2.06 5.29 1.74
CA LEU A 49 -0.72 4.75 1.54
C LEU A 49 -0.64 4.04 0.18
N ALA A 50 -0.12 4.74 -0.81
CA ALA A 50 -0.08 4.27 -2.18
C ALA A 50 1.28 3.67 -2.54
N HIS A 51 1.34 2.35 -2.72
CA HIS A 51 2.54 1.61 -3.14
C HIS A 51 3.80 1.81 -2.27
N ALA A 52 3.64 2.21 -1.01
CA ALA A 52 4.75 2.43 -0.08
C ALA A 52 4.82 1.39 1.05
N LEU A 53 3.78 0.58 1.28
CA LEU A 53 3.73 -0.39 2.38
C LEU A 53 4.96 -1.32 2.40
N GLN A 54 5.39 -1.78 1.22
CA GLN A 54 6.52 -2.70 1.08
C GLN A 54 7.90 -2.04 1.25
N GLU A 55 7.94 -0.72 1.35
CA GLU A 55 9.16 0.08 1.53
C GLU A 55 9.39 0.46 3.01
N LEU A 56 8.36 0.30 3.84
CA LEU A 56 8.42 0.63 5.27
C LEU A 56 9.20 -0.44 6.05
N THR A 57 9.97 -0.02 7.02
CA THR A 57 10.71 -0.92 7.93
C THR A 57 9.77 -1.70 8.83
N HIS A 58 8.69 -1.06 9.31
CA HIS A 58 7.72 -1.63 10.22
C HIS A 58 6.28 -1.41 9.69
N PRO A 59 5.86 -2.12 8.63
CA PRO A 59 4.56 -1.89 7.98
C PRO A 59 3.36 -2.11 8.90
N HIS A 60 3.46 -3.00 9.89
CA HIS A 60 2.42 -3.25 10.88
C HIS A 60 2.17 -2.03 11.78
N ILE A 61 3.23 -1.36 12.23
CA ILE A 61 3.11 -0.12 13.06
C ILE A 61 2.46 1.00 12.23
N ALA A 62 2.87 1.14 10.96
CA ALA A 62 2.29 2.14 10.09
C ALA A 62 0.80 1.90 9.84
N LEU A 63 0.38 0.64 9.62
CA LEU A 63 -1.04 0.29 9.43
C LEU A 63 -1.88 0.60 10.69
N GLU A 64 -1.42 0.21 11.87
CA GLU A 64 -2.09 0.55 13.14
C GLU A 64 -2.25 2.06 13.28
N ARG A 65 -1.16 2.79 13.02
CA ARG A 65 -1.19 4.24 13.13
C ARG A 65 -2.13 4.89 12.11
N MET A 66 -2.17 4.40 10.88
CA MET A 66 -3.07 4.93 9.84
C MET A 66 -4.54 4.81 10.25
N VAL A 67 -4.96 3.67 10.83
CA VAL A 67 -6.35 3.48 11.29
C VAL A 67 -6.64 4.15 12.64
N ASP A 68 -5.62 4.69 13.32
CA ASP A 68 -5.79 5.53 14.50
C ASP A 68 -5.98 7.01 14.15
N ILE A 69 -5.27 7.50 13.13
CA ILE A 69 -5.33 8.91 12.72
C ILE A 69 -6.46 9.21 11.73
N GLY A 70 -6.98 8.19 11.04
CA GLY A 70 -8.09 8.32 10.10
C GLY A 70 -9.25 7.39 10.41
N ASP A 71 -10.47 7.81 10.04
CA ASP A 71 -11.67 6.97 10.15
C ASP A 71 -11.55 5.73 9.25
N GLU A 72 -10.92 5.92 8.08
CA GLU A 72 -10.61 4.86 7.13
C GLU A 72 -9.19 5.02 6.58
N ALA A 73 -8.60 3.92 6.15
CA ALA A 73 -7.34 3.97 5.41
C ALA A 73 -7.44 3.21 4.08
N ILE A 74 -6.76 3.75 3.06
CA ILE A 74 -6.62 3.12 1.75
C ILE A 74 -5.17 2.72 1.55
N VAL A 75 -4.92 1.43 1.35
CA VAL A 75 -3.58 0.87 1.18
C VAL A 75 -3.49 0.16 -0.14
N SER A 76 -2.44 0.41 -0.91
CA SER A 76 -2.16 -0.33 -2.13
C SER A 76 -0.73 -0.88 -2.15
N PHE A 77 -0.58 -2.08 -2.71
CA PHE A 77 0.72 -2.75 -2.82
C PHE A 77 0.76 -3.72 -4.01
N PRO A 78 1.96 -4.01 -4.56
CA PRO A 78 2.15 -5.05 -5.56
C PRO A 78 2.02 -6.43 -4.92
N ASN A 79 1.29 -7.33 -5.58
CA ASN A 79 1.10 -8.70 -5.10
C ASN A 79 2.21 -9.62 -5.60
N PHE A 80 3.15 -9.99 -4.74
CA PHE A 80 4.20 -10.96 -5.05
C PHE A 80 3.66 -12.39 -5.24
N GLY A 81 2.45 -12.67 -4.74
CA GLY A 81 1.73 -13.95 -4.93
C GLY A 81 1.19 -14.19 -6.34
N HIS A 82 1.34 -13.24 -7.27
CA HIS A 82 0.87 -13.36 -8.65
C HIS A 82 1.50 -14.57 -9.36
N TRP A 83 0.71 -15.28 -10.17
CA TRP A 83 1.13 -16.53 -10.80
C TRP A 83 2.40 -16.43 -11.64
N LEU A 84 2.63 -15.31 -12.34
CA LEU A 84 3.87 -15.09 -13.10
C LEU A 84 5.10 -15.05 -12.19
N CYS A 85 4.99 -14.44 -10.99
CA CYS A 85 6.07 -14.42 -10.01
C CYS A 85 6.38 -15.84 -9.54
N ARG A 86 5.34 -16.62 -9.24
CA ARG A 86 5.49 -18.04 -8.81
C ARG A 86 6.12 -18.91 -9.87
N VAL A 87 5.63 -18.82 -11.11
CA VAL A 87 6.16 -19.60 -12.25
C VAL A 87 7.60 -19.19 -12.55
N HIS A 88 7.90 -17.89 -12.57
CA HIS A 88 9.25 -17.40 -12.81
C HIS A 88 10.22 -17.91 -11.74
N LEU A 89 9.87 -17.75 -10.47
CA LEU A 89 10.70 -18.21 -9.35
C LEU A 89 10.87 -19.73 -9.36
N GLY A 90 9.79 -20.49 -9.61
CA GLY A 90 9.82 -21.95 -9.64
C GLY A 90 10.59 -22.54 -10.80
N LEU A 91 10.54 -21.94 -11.99
CA LEU A 91 11.22 -22.45 -13.18
C LEU A 91 12.63 -21.90 -13.37
N LYS A 92 12.85 -20.62 -13.06
CA LYS A 92 14.16 -19.97 -13.28
C LYS A 92 15.01 -19.85 -12.02
N GLY A 93 14.42 -20.01 -10.82
CA GLY A 93 15.15 -19.88 -9.55
C GLY A 93 15.71 -18.47 -9.29
N SER A 94 15.20 -17.45 -9.99
CA SER A 94 15.64 -16.05 -9.85
C SER A 94 14.46 -15.14 -9.53
N MET A 95 14.75 -13.98 -8.88
CA MET A 95 13.71 -13.03 -8.50
C MET A 95 12.98 -12.48 -9.74
N PRO A 96 11.65 -12.52 -9.76
CA PRO A 96 10.87 -12.03 -10.88
C PRO A 96 10.88 -10.51 -10.94
N MET A 97 10.96 -9.98 -12.14
CA MET A 97 10.70 -8.57 -12.43
C MET A 97 9.36 -8.46 -13.17
N SER A 98 8.57 -7.45 -12.84
CA SER A 98 7.25 -7.22 -13.44
C SER A 98 6.99 -5.72 -13.58
N ARG A 99 5.85 -5.35 -14.21
CA ARG A 99 5.44 -3.94 -14.27
C ARG A 99 5.18 -3.34 -12.88
N ALA A 100 4.73 -4.15 -11.93
CA ALA A 100 4.49 -3.73 -10.55
C ALA A 100 5.78 -3.73 -9.71
N MET A 101 6.82 -4.44 -10.14
CA MET A 101 8.13 -4.53 -9.51
C MET A 101 9.21 -4.47 -10.60
N PRO A 102 9.51 -3.27 -11.15
CA PRO A 102 10.35 -3.13 -12.33
C PRO A 102 11.87 -3.16 -12.04
N ARG A 103 12.27 -3.10 -10.78
CA ARG A 103 13.67 -3.00 -10.37
C ARG A 103 14.28 -4.35 -10.03
N HIS A 104 15.59 -4.43 -10.08
CA HIS A 104 16.35 -5.60 -9.63
C HIS A 104 16.25 -5.75 -8.11
N TRP A 105 16.41 -6.97 -7.61
CA TRP A 105 16.32 -7.30 -6.19
C TRP A 105 17.33 -6.53 -5.31
N TYR A 106 18.45 -6.10 -5.87
CA TYR A 106 19.52 -5.35 -5.20
C TYR A 106 19.38 -3.82 -5.37
N ASP A 107 18.46 -3.33 -6.21
CA ASP A 107 18.26 -1.93 -6.56
C ASP A 107 16.77 -1.57 -6.46
N THR A 108 16.13 -2.04 -5.41
CA THR A 108 14.71 -1.80 -5.16
C THR A 108 14.51 -1.21 -3.76
N PRO A 109 13.64 -0.19 -3.61
CA PRO A 109 13.23 0.28 -2.29
C PRO A 109 12.35 -0.74 -1.55
N ASN A 110 11.81 -1.74 -2.27
CA ASN A 110 10.94 -2.76 -1.67
C ASN A 110 11.76 -3.70 -0.78
N ILE A 111 11.64 -3.56 0.52
CA ILE A 111 12.30 -4.41 1.52
C ILE A 111 11.42 -5.58 1.97
N HIS A 112 10.10 -5.49 1.74
CA HIS A 112 9.14 -6.54 2.02
C HIS A 112 8.41 -7.01 0.77
N PHE A 113 8.23 -8.33 0.65
CA PHE A 113 7.42 -8.93 -0.41
C PHE A 113 6.10 -9.40 0.19
N CYS A 114 5.03 -8.67 -0.14
CA CYS A 114 3.70 -8.92 0.39
C CYS A 114 2.83 -9.64 -0.64
N THR A 115 2.03 -10.58 -0.20
CA THR A 115 0.94 -11.16 -0.99
C THR A 115 -0.42 -10.68 -0.45
N VAL A 116 -1.48 -10.87 -1.26
CA VAL A 116 -2.86 -10.60 -0.82
C VAL A 116 -3.18 -11.34 0.49
N LYS A 117 -2.75 -12.60 0.62
CA LYS A 117 -2.98 -13.41 1.82
C LYS A 117 -2.24 -12.90 3.05
N ASP A 118 -0.97 -12.50 2.87
CA ASP A 118 -0.15 -12.00 3.99
C ASP A 118 -0.74 -10.70 4.55
N PHE A 119 -1.20 -9.81 3.66
CA PHE A 119 -1.86 -8.57 4.08
C PHE A 119 -3.17 -8.83 4.83
N GLU A 120 -4.02 -9.74 4.33
CA GLU A 120 -5.28 -10.10 5.01
C GLU A 120 -5.02 -10.76 6.37
N SER A 121 -3.97 -11.60 6.50
CA SER A 121 -3.55 -12.16 7.79
C SER A 121 -3.08 -11.07 8.74
N LEU A 122 -2.26 -10.13 8.27
CA LEU A 122 -1.77 -9.02 9.09
C LEU A 122 -2.93 -8.13 9.57
N CYS A 123 -3.90 -7.81 8.72
CA CYS A 123 -5.10 -7.06 9.15
C CYS A 123 -5.84 -7.78 10.28
N SER A 124 -5.98 -9.11 10.17
CA SER A 124 -6.62 -9.93 11.22
C SER A 124 -5.83 -9.96 12.53
N GLU A 125 -4.50 -9.96 12.46
CA GLU A 125 -3.61 -9.94 13.64
C GLU A 125 -3.65 -8.59 14.37
N LEU A 126 -3.91 -7.49 13.63
CA LEU A 126 -3.93 -6.12 14.13
C LEU A 126 -5.35 -5.62 14.49
N ASP A 127 -6.36 -6.49 14.48
CA ASP A 127 -7.77 -6.11 14.68
C ASP A 127 -8.22 -4.97 13.74
N ILE A 128 -7.87 -5.13 12.45
CA ILE A 128 -8.23 -4.20 11.37
C ILE A 128 -9.28 -4.85 10.48
N ASP A 129 -10.43 -4.18 10.32
CA ASP A 129 -11.51 -4.58 9.43
C ASP A 129 -11.20 -4.21 7.98
N ILE A 130 -11.34 -5.18 7.08
CA ILE A 130 -11.28 -4.93 5.63
C ILE A 130 -12.68 -4.61 5.13
N ILE A 131 -12.92 -3.34 4.77
CA ILE A 131 -14.21 -2.85 4.27
C ILE A 131 -14.39 -3.26 2.81
N GLU A 132 -13.35 -3.05 2.00
CA GLU A 132 -13.39 -3.29 0.56
C GLU A 132 -12.03 -3.72 0.03
N ARG A 133 -12.06 -4.61 -0.98
CA ARG A 133 -10.88 -5.04 -1.73
C ARG A 133 -11.12 -4.81 -3.21
N ALA A 134 -10.26 -4.03 -3.84
CA ALA A 134 -10.14 -3.92 -5.28
C ALA A 134 -8.83 -4.55 -5.76
N THR A 135 -8.86 -5.23 -6.90
CA THR A 135 -7.67 -5.88 -7.46
C THR A 135 -7.41 -5.42 -8.88
N ILE A 136 -6.15 -5.20 -9.19
CA ILE A 136 -5.70 -4.89 -10.53
C ILE A 136 -5.19 -6.19 -11.17
N ALA A 137 -5.86 -6.62 -12.23
CA ALA A 137 -5.49 -7.80 -13.01
C ALA A 137 -5.49 -7.44 -14.50
N GLY A 138 -4.73 -8.18 -15.30
CA GLY A 138 -4.75 -8.02 -16.75
C GLY A 138 -6.15 -8.29 -17.35
N PRO A 139 -6.44 -7.76 -18.55
CA PRO A 139 -7.79 -7.86 -19.16
C PRO A 139 -8.33 -9.29 -19.23
N ALA A 140 -7.49 -10.26 -19.59
CA ALA A 140 -7.84 -11.68 -19.67
C ALA A 140 -8.06 -12.36 -18.30
N GLN A 141 -7.58 -11.74 -17.21
CA GLN A 141 -7.60 -12.31 -15.86
C GLN A 141 -8.59 -11.60 -14.92
N ARG A 142 -9.28 -10.59 -15.43
CA ARG A 142 -10.14 -9.70 -14.62
C ARG A 142 -11.26 -10.46 -13.88
N LEU A 143 -11.85 -11.46 -14.54
CA LEU A 143 -12.89 -12.29 -13.95
C LEU A 143 -12.32 -13.27 -12.91
N LEU A 144 -11.19 -13.91 -13.22
CA LEU A 144 -10.51 -14.87 -12.36
C LEU A 144 -9.82 -14.18 -11.16
N GLY A 145 -9.35 -12.95 -11.33
CA GLY A 145 -8.76 -12.13 -10.25
C GLY A 145 -9.75 -11.78 -9.14
N ARG A 146 -11.05 -11.79 -9.43
CA ARG A 146 -12.10 -11.62 -8.43
C ARG A 146 -12.26 -12.85 -7.53
N TRP A 147 -12.10 -14.07 -8.08
CA TRP A 147 -12.28 -15.33 -7.37
C TRP A 147 -10.98 -15.82 -6.70
N LEU A 148 -9.85 -15.59 -7.35
CA LEU A 148 -8.52 -15.99 -6.87
C LEU A 148 -7.55 -14.80 -6.89
N PRO A 149 -7.78 -13.75 -6.07
CA PRO A 149 -7.02 -12.51 -6.13
C PRO A 149 -5.54 -12.73 -5.85
N ASN A 150 -5.20 -13.58 -4.89
CA ASN A 150 -3.81 -13.88 -4.54
C ASN A 150 -3.02 -14.52 -5.70
N PHE A 151 -3.70 -15.09 -6.69
CA PHE A 151 -3.07 -15.75 -7.84
C PHE A 151 -3.07 -14.89 -9.10
N PHE A 152 -4.15 -14.16 -9.37
CA PHE A 152 -4.32 -13.43 -10.63
C PHE A 152 -4.17 -11.91 -10.52
N ALA A 153 -4.25 -11.31 -9.32
CA ALA A 153 -4.04 -9.89 -9.17
C ALA A 153 -2.55 -9.54 -9.17
N SER A 154 -2.16 -8.56 -9.96
CA SER A 154 -0.79 -7.99 -9.97
C SER A 154 -0.57 -6.98 -8.84
N SER A 155 -1.64 -6.28 -8.44
CA SER A 155 -1.66 -5.35 -7.31
C SER A 155 -3.02 -5.41 -6.62
N ALA A 156 -3.05 -5.05 -5.36
CA ALA A 156 -4.27 -4.97 -4.57
C ALA A 156 -4.41 -3.58 -3.95
N ILE A 157 -5.66 -3.16 -3.77
CA ILE A 157 -6.05 -1.92 -3.08
C ILE A 157 -7.07 -2.34 -2.04
N TYR A 158 -6.85 -1.93 -0.81
CA TYR A 158 -7.72 -2.21 0.32
C TYR A 158 -8.21 -0.92 0.95
N ARG A 159 -9.49 -0.90 1.32
CA ARG A 159 -10.08 0.07 2.23
C ARG A 159 -10.27 -0.64 3.57
N ILE A 160 -9.65 -0.11 4.60
CA ILE A 160 -9.57 -0.70 5.93
C ILE A 160 -9.96 0.33 7.00
N ARG A 161 -10.33 -0.16 8.19
CA ARG A 161 -10.58 0.66 9.37
C ARG A 161 -10.25 -0.11 10.65
N ARG A 162 -10.22 0.58 11.78
CA ARG A 162 -10.13 -0.07 13.09
C ARG A 162 -11.36 -0.95 13.32
N ALA A 163 -11.17 -2.17 13.83
CA ALA A 163 -12.28 -3.06 14.16
C ALA A 163 -13.14 -2.46 15.29
N GLY A 164 -14.46 -2.48 15.08
CA GLY A 164 -15.42 -1.94 16.05
C GLY A 164 -15.60 -0.42 16.04
N ALA A 165 -15.02 0.29 15.06
CA ALA A 165 -15.23 1.71 14.86
C ALA A 165 -16.50 2.01 14.03
#